data_e009854de3fb1327dfa55288206863d7
#
_entry.id   e009854de3fb1327dfa55288206863d7
#
_cell.length_a   1.000
_cell.length_b   1.000
_cell.length_c   1.000
_cell.angle_alpha   90.00
_cell.angle_beta   90.00
_cell.angle_gamma   90.00
#
_symmetry.space_group_name_H-M   'P 1'
#
loop_
_entity.id
_entity.type
_entity.pdbx_description
1 polymer ?
#
loop_
_entity_poly.entity_id
_entity_poly.type
_entity_poly.pdbx_seq_one_letter_code
_entity_poly.pdbx_strand_id
1 'polypeptide(L)'
;NLSIDLEDENIFCSVSSILEYIDKIDELCTEEVVEEAIASLEQATAMIKPKERILGKEDKNTKAQLLKEIETQIARFDDEQRLSALTLLNGPQRIRGLAGSGKTIILCLKAANLHMIYPEAVVLYTFYTKSLYDYIIQLITRFYMKMTDGQIPDFENKVKVMHAWGGRQVPGVYYNACKNNGISPITFGEAKKHGNAFKYICEKFVDATQYDANKMYDYVLIDEAQ
;
A
#
# COMPACT_ATOMS: atom_id res chain seq x y z
N ASN A 1 12.78 -4.69 -25.03
CA ASN A 1 12.12 -3.60 -25.79
C ASN A 1 11.39 -4.20 -26.96
N LEU A 2 10.17 -4.67 -26.73
CA LEU A 2 9.21 -4.91 -27.79
C LEU A 2 8.56 -3.55 -28.09
N SER A 3 9.14 -2.79 -29.02
CA SER A 3 8.42 -1.69 -29.64
C SER A 3 7.39 -2.31 -30.59
N ILE A 4 6.15 -2.38 -30.14
CA ILE A 4 5.02 -2.65 -31.02
C ILE A 4 4.80 -1.34 -31.76
N ASP A 5 5.10 -1.32 -33.06
CA ASP A 5 4.73 -0.22 -33.94
C ASP A 5 3.21 -0.21 -34.03
N LEU A 6 2.57 0.72 -33.30
CA LEU A 6 1.13 0.95 -33.29
C LEU A 6 0.65 1.78 -34.50
N GLU A 7 1.46 1.90 -35.56
CA GLU A 7 1.07 2.63 -36.79
C GLU A 7 0.14 1.86 -37.72
N ASP A 8 -0.13 0.56 -37.46
CA ASP A 8 -1.15 -0.18 -38.20
C ASP A 8 -2.51 -0.16 -37.47
N GLU A 9 -3.29 0.88 -37.74
CA GLU A 9 -4.68 1.03 -37.24
C GLU A 9 -5.64 -0.12 -37.60
N ASN A 10 -5.18 -1.19 -38.25
CA ASN A 10 -5.97 -2.31 -38.76
C ASN A 10 -5.67 -3.66 -38.11
N ILE A 11 -4.84 -3.76 -37.09
CA ILE A 11 -4.39 -5.06 -36.54
C ILE A 11 -5.53 -5.86 -35.88
N PHE A 12 -6.63 -5.23 -35.46
CA PHE A 12 -7.71 -5.89 -34.72
C PHE A 12 -9.09 -5.79 -35.37
N CYS A 13 -9.18 -5.88 -36.67
CA CYS A 13 -10.45 -5.79 -37.40
C CYS A 13 -11.36 -7.04 -37.29
N SER A 14 -10.86 -8.16 -36.77
CA SER A 14 -11.67 -9.38 -36.60
C SER A 14 -11.16 -10.23 -35.44
N VAL A 15 -12.05 -11.07 -34.87
CA VAL A 15 -11.69 -12.04 -33.82
C VAL A 15 -10.59 -12.99 -34.30
N SER A 16 -10.57 -13.33 -35.61
CA SER A 16 -9.54 -14.18 -36.19
C SER A 16 -8.15 -13.57 -36.17
N SER A 17 -8.02 -12.25 -36.38
CA SER A 17 -6.72 -11.56 -36.33
C SER A 17 -6.21 -11.43 -34.88
N ILE A 18 -7.10 -11.37 -33.91
CA ILE A 18 -6.72 -11.39 -32.50
C ILE A 18 -6.20 -12.78 -32.11
N LEU A 19 -6.87 -13.85 -32.56
CA LEU A 19 -6.44 -15.22 -32.29
C LEU A 19 -5.10 -15.55 -32.94
N GLU A 20 -4.89 -15.15 -34.21
CA GLU A 20 -3.59 -15.31 -34.88
C GLU A 20 -2.45 -14.52 -34.17
N TYR A 21 -2.77 -13.39 -33.59
CA TYR A 21 -1.80 -12.60 -32.83
C TYR A 21 -1.47 -13.25 -31.49
N ILE A 22 -2.48 -13.83 -30.81
CA ILE A 22 -2.29 -14.58 -29.57
C ILE A 22 -1.46 -15.85 -29.83
N ASP A 23 -1.72 -16.59 -30.90
CA ASP A 23 -0.95 -17.79 -31.27
C ASP A 23 0.52 -17.45 -31.59
N LYS A 24 0.80 -16.30 -32.21
CA LYS A 24 2.17 -15.81 -32.43
C LYS A 24 2.87 -15.38 -31.14
N ILE A 25 2.14 -14.87 -30.18
CA ILE A 25 2.67 -14.50 -28.85
C ILE A 25 3.07 -15.76 -28.08
N ASP A 26 2.31 -16.84 -28.17
CA ASP A 26 2.56 -18.10 -27.47
C ASP A 26 3.91 -18.74 -27.87
N GLU A 27 4.36 -18.53 -29.10
CA GLU A 27 5.68 -18.98 -29.57
C GLU A 27 6.86 -18.12 -29.07
N LEU A 28 6.61 -16.87 -28.66
CA LEU A 28 7.65 -15.87 -28.35
C LEU A 28 7.73 -15.48 -26.87
N CYS A 29 6.69 -15.79 -26.09
CA CYS A 29 6.59 -15.35 -24.70
C CYS A 29 6.96 -16.46 -23.72
N THR A 30 7.96 -16.21 -22.90
CA THR A 30 8.20 -17.04 -21.72
C THR A 30 7.08 -16.81 -20.70
N GLU A 31 6.84 -17.81 -19.85
CA GLU A 31 5.84 -17.74 -18.77
C GLU A 31 5.99 -16.45 -17.92
N GLU A 32 7.24 -16.00 -17.70
CA GLU A 32 7.59 -14.75 -17.03
C GLU A 32 7.02 -13.50 -17.73
N VAL A 33 7.10 -13.45 -19.06
CA VAL A 33 6.63 -12.30 -19.87
C VAL A 33 5.10 -12.22 -19.87
N VAL A 34 4.44 -13.37 -19.90
CA VAL A 34 2.97 -13.45 -19.79
C VAL A 34 2.49 -13.01 -18.42
N GLU A 35 3.14 -13.46 -17.32
CA GLU A 35 2.83 -13.02 -15.96
C GLU A 35 3.05 -11.51 -15.81
N GLU A 36 4.10 -10.95 -16.39
CA GLU A 36 4.40 -9.52 -16.37
C GLU A 36 3.35 -8.70 -17.13
N ALA A 37 2.93 -9.17 -18.28
CA ALA A 37 1.87 -8.53 -19.07
C ALA A 37 0.53 -8.54 -18.34
N ILE A 38 0.13 -9.67 -17.78
CA ILE A 38 -1.10 -9.81 -16.98
C ILE A 38 -1.04 -8.87 -15.77
N ALA A 39 0.07 -8.87 -15.02
CA ALA A 39 0.25 -8.00 -13.86
C ALA A 39 0.21 -6.51 -14.22
N SER A 40 0.73 -6.13 -15.39
CA SER A 40 0.66 -4.75 -15.90
C SER A 40 -0.76 -4.36 -16.28
N LEU A 41 -1.50 -5.23 -16.96
CA LEU A 41 -2.91 -5.00 -17.30
C LEU A 41 -3.81 -4.87 -16.08
N GLU A 42 -3.52 -5.64 -15.03
CA GLU A 42 -4.25 -5.60 -13.75
C GLU A 42 -3.76 -4.48 -12.81
N GLN A 43 -2.85 -3.61 -13.25
CA GLN A 43 -2.18 -2.61 -12.40
C GLN A 43 -1.45 -3.23 -11.20
N ALA A 44 -1.08 -4.49 -11.32
CA ALA A 44 -0.46 -5.29 -10.26
C ALA A 44 1.05 -5.45 -10.41
N THR A 45 1.71 -4.60 -11.21
CA THR A 45 3.17 -4.67 -11.45
C THR A 45 4.00 -4.67 -10.16
N ALA A 46 3.48 -4.06 -9.09
CA ALA A 46 4.13 -4.09 -7.78
C ALA A 46 4.17 -5.48 -7.12
N MET A 47 3.34 -6.42 -7.62
CA MET A 47 3.21 -7.78 -7.10
C MET A 47 3.97 -8.83 -7.91
N ILE A 48 4.65 -8.45 -8.99
CA ILE A 48 5.47 -9.38 -9.77
C ILE A 48 6.58 -9.92 -8.87
N LYS A 49 6.72 -11.25 -8.85
CA LYS A 49 7.78 -11.93 -8.11
C LYS A 49 9.14 -11.36 -8.51
N PRO A 50 9.98 -10.92 -7.57
CA PRO A 50 11.34 -10.52 -7.92
C PRO A 50 12.07 -11.72 -8.54
N LYS A 51 12.88 -11.47 -9.57
CA LYS A 51 13.75 -12.53 -10.14
C LYS A 51 14.54 -13.19 -9.02
N GLU A 52 14.48 -14.51 -8.94
CA GLU A 52 15.22 -15.25 -7.91
C GLU A 52 16.71 -14.91 -7.99
N ARG A 53 17.28 -14.40 -6.90
CA ARG A 53 18.72 -14.25 -6.79
C ARG A 53 19.33 -15.63 -6.73
N ILE A 54 20.17 -15.95 -7.72
CA ILE A 54 21.00 -17.15 -7.71
C ILE A 54 22.10 -16.89 -6.68
N LEU A 55 21.93 -17.45 -5.47
CA LEU A 55 22.95 -17.38 -4.43
C LEU A 55 24.02 -18.44 -4.70
N GLY A 56 25.29 -18.05 -4.63
CA GLY A 56 26.40 -18.99 -4.69
C GLY A 56 26.38 -20.00 -3.53
N LYS A 57 27.03 -21.15 -3.70
CA LYS A 57 27.01 -22.26 -2.72
C LYS A 57 27.55 -21.91 -1.32
N GLU A 58 28.22 -20.77 -1.16
CA GLU A 58 28.85 -20.33 0.10
C GLU A 58 28.00 -19.39 0.96
N ASP A 59 26.86 -18.90 0.45
CA ASP A 59 26.07 -17.84 1.11
C ASP A 59 24.97 -18.33 2.06
N LYS A 60 25.07 -19.52 2.61
CA LYS A 60 23.97 -20.18 3.36
C LYS A 60 23.55 -19.51 4.69
N ASN A 61 24.22 -18.45 5.15
CA ASN A 61 23.88 -17.78 6.42
C ASN A 61 24.08 -16.26 6.42
N THR A 62 23.96 -15.58 5.28
CA THR A 62 24.24 -14.16 5.14
C THR A 62 22.96 -13.30 5.09
N LYS A 63 23.14 -11.98 5.32
CA LYS A 63 22.08 -10.96 5.09
C LYS A 63 21.39 -11.11 3.72
N ALA A 64 22.07 -11.64 2.73
CA ALA A 64 21.54 -11.90 1.38
C ALA A 64 20.45 -12.98 1.40
N GLN A 65 20.58 -14.03 2.24
CA GLN A 65 19.56 -15.08 2.37
C GLN A 65 18.32 -14.56 3.12
N LEU A 66 18.51 -13.76 4.16
CA LEU A 66 17.42 -13.11 4.86
C LEU A 66 16.65 -12.15 3.95
N LEU A 67 17.37 -11.38 3.12
CA LEU A 67 16.75 -10.51 2.12
C LEU A 67 16.01 -11.31 1.05
N LYS A 68 16.55 -12.43 0.59
CA LYS A 68 15.87 -13.33 -0.35
C LYS A 68 14.58 -13.91 0.25
N GLU A 69 14.60 -14.34 1.51
CA GLU A 69 13.40 -14.82 2.20
C GLU A 69 12.34 -13.73 2.36
N ILE A 70 12.74 -12.52 2.72
CA ILE A 70 11.86 -11.36 2.82
C ILE A 70 11.29 -11.00 1.42
N GLU A 71 12.12 -10.96 0.40
CA GLU A 71 11.70 -10.70 -0.98
C GLU A 71 10.74 -11.78 -1.49
N THR A 72 11.00 -13.05 -1.16
CA THR A 72 10.13 -14.17 -1.52
C THR A 72 8.79 -14.13 -0.76
N GLN A 73 8.80 -13.74 0.52
CA GLN A 73 7.56 -13.55 1.28
C GLN A 73 6.73 -12.38 0.76
N ILE A 74 7.36 -11.28 0.38
CA ILE A 74 6.69 -10.12 -0.23
C ILE A 74 6.10 -10.48 -1.61
N ALA A 75 6.71 -11.40 -2.34
CA ALA A 75 6.25 -11.84 -3.65
C ALA A 75 5.15 -12.91 -3.62
N ARG A 76 4.94 -13.57 -2.46
CA ARG A 76 3.90 -14.61 -2.30
C ARG A 76 2.55 -14.00 -1.92
N PHE A 77 2.03 -13.13 -2.76
CA PHE A 77 0.61 -12.80 -2.70
C PHE A 77 -0.17 -13.86 -3.48
N ASP A 78 -1.17 -14.44 -2.83
CA ASP A 78 -2.18 -15.21 -3.55
C ASP A 78 -3.16 -14.25 -4.28
N ASP A 79 -3.97 -14.79 -5.17
CA ASP A 79 -4.89 -13.99 -5.99
C ASP A 79 -5.94 -13.25 -5.14
N GLU A 80 -6.35 -13.80 -3.99
CA GLU A 80 -7.29 -13.15 -3.08
C GLU A 80 -6.67 -11.90 -2.41
N GLN A 81 -5.39 -11.99 -2.04
CA GLN A 81 -4.66 -10.86 -1.46
C GLN A 81 -4.48 -9.74 -2.50
N ARG A 82 -4.14 -10.10 -3.74
CA ARG A 82 -4.05 -9.16 -4.87
C ARG A 82 -5.38 -8.45 -5.10
N LEU A 83 -6.46 -9.19 -5.21
CA LEU A 83 -7.79 -8.64 -5.39
C LEU A 83 -8.18 -7.71 -4.25
N SER A 84 -7.91 -8.09 -3.00
CA SER A 84 -8.19 -7.26 -1.81
C SER A 84 -7.40 -5.95 -1.82
N ALA A 85 -6.15 -5.95 -2.28
CA ALA A 85 -5.31 -4.77 -2.35
C ALA A 85 -5.79 -3.79 -3.43
N LEU A 86 -6.17 -4.31 -4.61
CA LEU A 86 -6.54 -3.49 -5.76
C LEU A 86 -8.00 -3.04 -5.73
N THR A 87 -8.89 -3.78 -5.05
CA THR A 87 -10.30 -3.41 -4.96
C THR A 87 -10.48 -2.12 -4.14
N LEU A 88 -10.96 -1.08 -4.78
CA LEU A 88 -11.34 0.18 -4.14
C LEU A 88 -12.87 0.23 -4.00
N LEU A 89 -13.35 0.13 -2.77
CA LEU A 89 -14.76 0.21 -2.44
C LEU A 89 -15.12 1.64 -2.04
N ASN A 90 -16.30 2.09 -2.45
CA ASN A 90 -16.86 3.34 -1.97
C ASN A 90 -17.51 3.10 -0.59
N GLY A 91 -16.72 3.27 0.47
CA GLY A 91 -17.14 3.05 1.85
C GLY A 91 -16.12 2.26 2.67
N PRO A 92 -16.47 1.91 3.93
CA PRO A 92 -15.57 1.21 4.82
C PRO A 92 -15.30 -0.23 4.34
N GLN A 93 -14.04 -0.60 4.28
CA GLN A 93 -13.59 -1.95 3.94
C GLN A 93 -12.78 -2.53 5.11
N ARG A 94 -13.08 -3.76 5.50
CA ARG A 94 -12.33 -4.48 6.53
C ARG A 94 -11.60 -5.68 5.95
N ILE A 95 -10.27 -5.69 6.06
CA ILE A 95 -9.42 -6.81 5.68
C ILE A 95 -9.19 -7.69 6.92
N ARG A 96 -9.58 -8.95 6.84
CA ARG A 96 -9.37 -9.95 7.90
C ARG A 96 -8.41 -11.03 7.43
N GLY A 97 -7.61 -11.57 8.35
CA GLY A 97 -6.69 -12.66 8.07
C GLY A 97 -5.90 -13.04 9.32
N LEU A 98 -5.27 -14.21 9.29
CA LEU A 98 -4.42 -14.71 10.38
C LEU A 98 -3.20 -13.78 10.60
N ALA A 99 -2.52 -13.94 11.73
CA ALA A 99 -1.23 -13.28 11.95
C ALA A 99 -0.25 -13.72 10.85
N GLY A 100 0.52 -12.77 10.32
CA GLY A 100 1.47 -13.05 9.22
C GLY A 100 0.85 -13.19 7.82
N SER A 101 -0.47 -13.01 7.64
CA SER A 101 -1.14 -13.10 6.33
C SER A 101 -0.92 -11.88 5.41
N GLY A 102 0.06 -11.03 5.67
CA GLY A 102 0.40 -9.91 4.81
C GLY A 102 -0.55 -8.69 4.84
N LYS A 103 -1.40 -8.55 5.86
CA LYS A 103 -2.36 -7.42 5.96
C LYS A 103 -1.71 -6.05 5.82
N THR A 104 -0.59 -5.82 6.50
CA THR A 104 0.20 -4.59 6.40
C THR A 104 0.69 -4.35 4.97
N ILE A 105 1.13 -5.41 4.28
CA ILE A 105 1.60 -5.32 2.90
C ILE A 105 0.44 -4.95 1.96
N ILE A 106 -0.74 -5.58 2.14
CA ILE A 106 -1.96 -5.26 1.39
C ILE A 106 -2.34 -3.78 1.58
N LEU A 107 -2.29 -3.28 2.82
CA LEU A 107 -2.61 -1.88 3.10
C LEU A 107 -1.57 -0.92 2.50
N CYS A 108 -0.28 -1.25 2.54
CA CYS A 108 0.77 -0.45 1.89
C CYS A 108 0.59 -0.39 0.37
N LEU A 109 0.27 -1.54 -0.26
CA LEU A 109 -0.02 -1.58 -1.68
C LEU A 109 -1.28 -0.77 -2.02
N LYS A 110 -2.32 -0.87 -1.19
CA LYS A 110 -3.55 -0.06 -1.34
C LYS A 110 -3.26 1.44 -1.22
N ALA A 111 -2.38 1.86 -0.31
CA ALA A 111 -1.95 3.26 -0.20
C ALA A 111 -1.26 3.75 -1.47
N ALA A 112 -0.32 2.96 -2.01
CA ALA A 112 0.37 3.27 -3.25
C ALA A 112 -0.60 3.35 -4.44
N ASN A 113 -1.53 2.39 -4.55
CA ASN A 113 -2.53 2.35 -5.61
C ASN A 113 -3.50 3.54 -5.54
N LEU A 114 -3.97 3.91 -4.34
CA LEU A 114 -4.82 5.08 -4.13
C LEU A 114 -4.13 6.36 -4.58
N HIS A 115 -2.85 6.54 -4.22
CA HIS A 115 -2.08 7.72 -4.62
C HIS A 115 -1.82 7.77 -6.13
N MET A 116 -1.63 6.61 -6.76
CA MET A 116 -1.47 6.53 -8.22
C MET A 116 -2.76 6.88 -8.97
N ILE A 117 -3.91 6.33 -8.54
CA ILE A 117 -5.20 6.54 -9.22
C ILE A 117 -5.76 7.93 -8.93
N TYR A 118 -5.58 8.42 -7.70
CA TYR A 118 -6.09 9.70 -7.23
C TYR A 118 -4.96 10.60 -6.71
N PRO A 119 -4.12 11.18 -7.61
CA PRO A 119 -2.91 11.92 -7.22
C PRO A 119 -3.21 13.18 -6.38
N GLU A 120 -4.43 13.73 -6.50
CA GLU A 120 -4.85 14.90 -5.74
C GLU A 120 -5.42 14.55 -4.36
N ALA A 121 -5.80 13.30 -4.13
CA ALA A 121 -6.37 12.88 -2.85
C ALA A 121 -5.32 12.77 -1.74
N VAL A 122 -5.72 13.11 -0.53
CA VAL A 122 -4.88 12.95 0.66
C VAL A 122 -5.18 11.60 1.31
N VAL A 123 -4.21 10.68 1.26
CA VAL A 123 -4.29 9.34 1.83
C VAL A 123 -3.60 9.31 3.18
N LEU A 124 -4.31 8.94 4.24
CA LEU A 124 -3.74 8.67 5.55
C LEU A 124 -3.48 7.16 5.70
N TYR A 125 -2.25 6.79 6.04
CA TYR A 125 -1.91 5.48 6.59
C TYR A 125 -1.58 5.63 8.07
N THR A 126 -2.34 4.98 8.94
CA THR A 126 -2.13 5.07 10.39
C THR A 126 -1.96 3.72 11.05
N PHE A 127 -1.14 3.69 12.11
CA PHE A 127 -0.77 2.51 12.88
C PHE A 127 -0.50 2.89 14.33
N TYR A 128 -0.46 1.90 15.22
CA TYR A 128 -0.21 2.12 16.65
C TYR A 128 1.23 1.83 17.07
N THR A 129 1.91 0.87 16.40
CA THR A 129 3.24 0.40 16.76
C THR A 129 4.34 1.21 16.07
N LYS A 130 5.05 2.06 16.81
CA LYS A 130 6.05 3.02 16.26
C LYS A 130 7.16 2.37 15.41
N SER A 131 7.56 1.13 15.71
CA SER A 131 8.62 0.43 14.98
C SER A 131 8.28 0.10 13.52
N LEU A 132 7.01 0.24 13.11
CA LEU A 132 6.57 -0.03 11.76
C LEU A 132 6.75 1.16 10.79
N TYR A 133 7.05 2.35 11.30
CA TYR A 133 7.06 3.57 10.49
C TYR A 133 7.96 3.46 9.25
N ASP A 134 9.24 3.19 9.44
CA ASP A 134 10.20 3.12 8.34
C ASP A 134 9.89 1.98 7.37
N TYR A 135 9.41 0.85 7.89
CA TYR A 135 9.01 -0.29 7.09
C TYR A 135 7.82 0.03 6.18
N ILE A 136 6.80 0.72 6.70
CA ILE A 136 5.62 1.17 5.94
C ILE A 136 6.04 2.14 4.82
N ILE A 137 6.86 3.14 5.14
CA ILE A 137 7.39 4.11 4.16
C ILE A 137 8.12 3.37 3.02
N GLN A 138 9.01 2.44 3.36
CA GLN A 138 9.77 1.67 2.37
C GLN A 138 8.86 0.81 1.48
N LEU A 139 7.84 0.15 2.05
CA LEU A 139 6.90 -0.66 1.27
C LEU A 139 6.07 0.21 0.32
N ILE A 140 5.47 1.29 0.81
CA ILE A 140 4.67 2.20 -0.03
C ILE A 140 5.54 2.77 -1.16
N THR A 141 6.76 3.22 -0.84
CA THR A 141 7.70 3.73 -1.85
C THR A 141 8.00 2.67 -2.92
N ARG A 142 8.33 1.45 -2.49
CA ARG A 142 8.66 0.35 -3.40
C ARG A 142 7.49 0.00 -4.33
N PHE A 143 6.28 -0.07 -3.80
CA PHE A 143 5.09 -0.35 -4.60
C PHE A 143 4.79 0.77 -5.58
N TYR A 144 4.80 2.01 -5.11
CA TYR A 144 4.53 3.17 -5.95
C TYR A 144 5.55 3.33 -7.09
N MET A 145 6.85 3.18 -6.79
CA MET A 145 7.90 3.21 -7.82
C MET A 145 7.71 2.15 -8.90
N LYS A 146 7.25 0.95 -8.52
CA LYS A 146 6.96 -0.11 -9.49
C LYS A 146 5.74 0.19 -10.36
N MET A 147 4.74 0.87 -9.81
CA MET A 147 3.51 1.23 -10.51
C MET A 147 3.66 2.45 -11.41
N THR A 148 4.68 3.29 -11.19
CA THR A 148 4.82 4.62 -11.79
C THR A 148 6.18 4.85 -12.48
N ASP A 149 6.81 3.79 -12.96
CA ASP A 149 8.12 3.87 -13.65
C ASP A 149 9.19 4.63 -12.84
N GLY A 150 9.23 4.38 -11.53
CA GLY A 150 10.28 4.89 -10.64
C GLY A 150 9.98 6.21 -9.93
N GLN A 151 8.76 6.73 -10.00
CA GLN A 151 8.40 7.93 -9.26
C GLN A 151 8.34 7.65 -7.74
N ILE A 152 8.62 8.68 -6.94
CA ILE A 152 8.55 8.61 -5.47
C ILE A 152 7.20 9.16 -5.01
N PRO A 153 6.51 8.53 -4.02
CA PRO A 153 5.26 9.06 -3.47
C PRO A 153 5.45 10.43 -2.81
N ASP A 154 4.47 11.32 -2.94
CA ASP A 154 4.45 12.58 -2.20
C ASP A 154 4.03 12.37 -0.74
N PHE A 155 4.99 12.02 0.11
CA PHE A 155 4.77 11.87 1.55
C PHE A 155 4.57 13.22 2.27
N GLU A 156 4.99 14.31 1.65
CA GLU A 156 4.87 15.62 2.26
C GLU A 156 3.43 16.14 2.19
N ASN A 157 2.73 15.93 1.08
CA ASN A 157 1.41 16.53 0.88
C ASN A 157 0.29 15.50 0.73
N LYS A 158 0.53 14.36 0.07
CA LYS A 158 -0.52 13.44 -0.39
C LYS A 158 -0.60 12.14 0.39
N VAL A 159 0.50 11.48 0.72
CA VAL A 159 0.51 10.22 1.46
C VAL A 159 1.03 10.45 2.89
N LYS A 160 0.12 10.55 3.84
CA LYS A 160 0.45 10.79 5.25
C LYS A 160 0.60 9.46 5.99
N VAL A 161 1.82 9.12 6.39
CA VAL A 161 2.11 7.95 7.24
C VAL A 161 2.31 8.45 8.66
N MET A 162 1.37 8.15 9.57
CA MET A 162 1.37 8.73 10.90
C MET A 162 0.98 7.73 11.99
N HIS A 163 1.64 7.84 13.13
CA HIS A 163 1.23 7.16 14.35
C HIS A 163 -0.16 7.62 14.81
N ALA A 164 -0.98 6.71 15.32
CA ALA A 164 -2.35 7.04 15.71
C ALA A 164 -2.45 8.15 16.76
N TRP A 165 -1.55 8.18 17.74
CA TRP A 165 -1.55 9.20 18.79
C TRP A 165 -0.80 10.48 18.39
N GLY A 166 0.50 10.36 18.16
CA GLY A 166 1.40 11.49 17.94
C GLY A 166 1.82 12.25 19.20
N GLY A 167 2.34 13.46 19.01
CA GLY A 167 2.81 14.32 20.08
C GLY A 167 3.37 15.64 19.56
N ARG A 168 3.98 16.44 20.44
CA ARG A 168 4.55 17.76 20.08
C ARG A 168 5.66 17.68 19.03
N GLN A 169 6.50 16.64 19.11
CA GLN A 169 7.67 16.47 18.25
C GLN A 169 7.47 15.44 17.14
N VAL A 170 6.48 14.57 17.27
CA VAL A 170 6.19 13.51 16.31
C VAL A 170 4.76 13.67 15.81
N PRO A 171 4.56 13.93 14.51
CA PRO A 171 3.23 14.02 13.92
C PRO A 171 2.41 12.77 14.20
N GLY A 172 1.13 12.93 14.48
CA GLY A 172 0.22 11.82 14.69
C GLY A 172 -1.23 12.23 14.48
N VAL A 173 -2.07 11.25 14.20
CA VAL A 173 -3.45 11.49 13.79
C VAL A 173 -4.23 12.25 14.84
N TYR A 174 -4.27 11.75 16.09
CA TYR A 174 -5.00 12.41 17.18
C TYR A 174 -4.47 13.81 17.46
N TYR A 175 -3.14 13.97 17.59
CA TYR A 175 -2.53 15.27 17.91
C TYR A 175 -2.82 16.31 16.83
N ASN A 176 -2.70 15.93 15.56
CA ASN A 176 -2.98 16.81 14.43
C ASN A 176 -4.47 17.14 14.32
N ALA A 177 -5.36 16.16 14.56
CA ALA A 177 -6.79 16.37 14.59
C ALA A 177 -7.20 17.38 15.68
N CYS A 178 -6.65 17.25 16.89
CA CYS A 178 -6.87 18.23 17.95
C CYS A 178 -6.43 19.64 17.54
N LYS A 179 -5.22 19.76 16.99
CA LYS A 179 -4.66 21.05 16.54
C LYS A 179 -5.54 21.70 15.48
N ASN A 180 -6.00 20.93 14.49
CA ASN A 180 -6.84 21.44 13.39
C ASN A 180 -8.24 21.85 13.81
N ASN A 181 -8.72 21.32 14.94
CA ASN A 181 -10.02 21.67 15.50
C ASN A 181 -9.94 22.62 16.71
N GLY A 182 -8.76 23.19 16.99
CA GLY A 182 -8.55 24.11 18.10
C GLY A 182 -8.70 23.47 19.49
N ILE A 183 -8.54 22.15 19.60
CA ILE A 183 -8.67 21.38 20.83
C ILE A 183 -7.29 21.13 21.43
N SER A 184 -7.14 21.30 22.73
CA SER A 184 -5.91 20.95 23.44
C SER A 184 -5.78 19.43 23.54
N PRO A 185 -4.69 18.81 22.99
CA PRO A 185 -4.51 17.39 23.04
C PRO A 185 -4.24 16.89 24.45
N ILE A 186 -4.91 15.81 24.85
CA ILE A 186 -4.68 15.12 26.13
C ILE A 186 -3.37 14.33 26.06
N THR A 187 -2.55 14.46 27.08
CA THR A 187 -1.28 13.74 27.16
C THR A 187 -1.47 12.26 27.52
N PHE A 188 -0.49 11.43 27.16
CA PHE A 188 -0.52 9.99 27.51
C PHE A 188 -0.58 9.80 29.04
N GLY A 189 0.16 10.59 29.81
CA GLY A 189 0.17 10.50 31.28
C GLY A 189 -1.19 10.78 31.91
N GLU A 190 -1.96 11.70 31.32
CA GLU A 190 -3.34 12.01 31.74
C GLU A 190 -4.30 10.90 31.32
N ALA A 191 -4.29 10.52 30.05
CA ALA A 191 -5.19 9.51 29.50
C ALA A 191 -5.02 8.13 30.15
N LYS A 192 -3.80 7.76 30.54
CA LYS A 192 -3.49 6.45 31.19
C LYS A 192 -4.28 6.24 32.50
N LYS A 193 -4.73 7.31 33.17
CA LYS A 193 -5.53 7.22 34.37
C LYS A 193 -6.97 6.69 34.13
N HIS A 194 -7.39 6.64 32.86
CA HIS A 194 -8.76 6.30 32.48
C HIS A 194 -8.89 4.92 31.78
N GLY A 195 -8.01 3.96 32.10
CA GLY A 195 -8.07 2.61 31.55
C GLY A 195 -7.47 2.55 30.14
N ASN A 196 -8.29 2.28 29.11
CA ASN A 196 -7.80 2.31 27.73
C ASN A 196 -7.56 3.77 27.28
N ALA A 197 -6.31 4.20 27.37
CA ALA A 197 -5.91 5.58 27.13
C ALA A 197 -6.25 6.07 25.71
N PHE A 198 -6.12 5.22 24.69
CA PHE A 198 -6.40 5.61 23.31
C PHE A 198 -7.91 5.77 23.08
N LYS A 199 -8.71 4.83 23.58
CA LYS A 199 -10.18 4.94 23.54
C LYS A 199 -10.64 6.23 24.21
N TYR A 200 -10.13 6.51 25.41
CA TYR A 200 -10.50 7.70 26.17
C TYR A 200 -10.26 9.01 25.39
N ILE A 201 -9.09 9.16 24.76
CA ILE A 201 -8.80 10.38 24.00
C ILE A 201 -9.65 10.50 22.73
N CYS A 202 -9.95 9.38 22.08
CA CYS A 202 -10.83 9.38 20.90
C CYS A 202 -12.26 9.79 21.28
N GLU A 203 -12.81 9.25 22.38
CA GLU A 203 -14.13 9.62 22.88
C GLU A 203 -14.17 11.13 23.25
N LYS A 204 -13.16 11.63 23.96
CA LYS A 204 -13.07 13.05 24.31
C LYS A 204 -12.94 13.98 23.10
N PHE A 205 -12.25 13.55 22.06
CA PHE A 205 -12.15 14.30 20.81
C PHE A 205 -13.51 14.37 20.10
N VAL A 206 -14.20 13.23 20.00
CA VAL A 206 -15.54 13.15 19.37
C VAL A 206 -16.55 13.99 20.14
N ASP A 207 -16.56 13.91 21.49
CA ASP A 207 -17.40 14.73 22.35
C ASP A 207 -17.14 16.23 22.14
N ALA A 208 -15.87 16.63 22.06
CA ALA A 208 -15.48 18.03 21.90
C ALA A 208 -15.82 18.60 20.52
N THR A 209 -15.78 17.78 19.47
CA THR A 209 -16.15 18.18 18.10
C THR A 209 -17.63 17.99 17.80
N GLN A 210 -18.40 17.36 18.68
CA GLN A 210 -19.81 17.02 18.46
C GLN A 210 -20.07 16.31 17.13
N TYR A 211 -19.14 15.40 16.73
CA TYR A 211 -19.14 14.68 15.45
C TYR A 211 -18.94 15.57 14.20
N ASP A 212 -18.62 16.85 14.36
CA ASP A 212 -18.37 17.79 13.26
C ASP A 212 -16.89 18.21 13.21
N ALA A 213 -16.02 17.22 13.06
CA ALA A 213 -14.59 17.46 12.92
C ALA A 213 -14.24 17.85 11.48
N ASN A 214 -13.28 18.77 11.31
CA ASN A 214 -12.77 19.17 10.01
C ASN A 214 -12.21 17.97 9.23
N LYS A 215 -12.70 17.73 8.02
CA LYS A 215 -12.18 16.70 7.13
C LYS A 215 -10.73 17.00 6.78
N MET A 216 -9.84 16.02 7.00
CA MET A 216 -8.40 16.15 6.78
C MET A 216 -7.88 15.21 5.70
N TYR A 217 -8.57 14.10 5.46
CA TYR A 217 -8.13 13.03 4.58
C TYR A 217 -9.29 12.56 3.71
N ASP A 218 -8.96 12.15 2.47
CA ASP A 218 -9.94 11.57 1.55
C ASP A 218 -10.06 10.06 1.75
N TYR A 219 -8.91 9.41 2.04
CA TYR A 219 -8.85 7.99 2.34
C TYR A 219 -8.09 7.75 3.63
N VAL A 220 -8.56 6.80 4.43
CA VAL A 220 -7.94 6.43 5.71
C VAL A 220 -7.71 4.93 5.73
N LEU A 221 -6.45 4.54 5.87
CA LEU A 221 -6.00 3.15 6.00
C LEU A 221 -5.51 2.94 7.44
N ILE A 222 -6.14 2.03 8.17
CA ILE A 222 -5.83 1.77 9.59
C ILE A 222 -5.24 0.37 9.70
N ASP A 223 -3.98 0.27 10.09
CA ASP A 223 -3.34 -0.99 10.42
C ASP A 223 -3.55 -1.31 11.90
N GLU A 224 -3.68 -2.60 12.21
CA GLU A 224 -3.93 -3.08 13.59
C GLU A 224 -5.18 -2.46 14.25
N ALA A 225 -6.26 -2.31 13.51
CA ALA A 225 -7.54 -1.76 13.98
C ALA A 225 -8.32 -2.74 14.89
N GLN A 226 -7.67 -3.29 15.93
CA GLN A 226 -8.25 -4.28 16.86
C GLN A 226 -8.83 -3.62 18.11
#